data_66740a717d5f835c6676dd96b88c3c19
#
_entry.id   66740a717d5f835c6676dd96b88c3c19
#
_cell.length_a   1.000
_cell.length_b   1.000
_cell.length_c   1.000
_cell.angle_alpha   90.00
_cell.angle_beta   90.00
_cell.angle_gamma   90.00
#
_symmetry.space_group_name_H-M   'P 1'
#
loop_
_entity.id
_entity.type
_entity.pdbx_description
1 polymer ?
#
loop_
_entity_poly.entity_id
_entity_poly.type
_entity_poly.pdbx_seq_one_letter_code
_entity_poly.pdbx_strand_id
1 'polypeptide(L)'
;DINLVWDFFVDIYERGNGGVPAPFFEYAIQSSWMDTTYQYLDRLWLDGDKVVGFVFNESPVTDVYFKIRPGYEFLAKEMVDYAIEYMPNFDNKQQFMLFNGQEIFMEEAKKRGFRQIYDYEDRQFDFKNKLDFVLPEGFHFVNPSDVEPVKLARCCWYGFDHGDKGPFENWEARDDYSDWTPQKSYKGILGAVMSPSPHSTCQYDVIIADEEGEYACYSGMWWVPENKLAYMEPLCTIPKYRKMGLASAALSRHYKTMKPLGAT
;
A
#
# COMPACT_ATOMS: atom_id res chain seq x y z
N ASP A 1 -9.29 15.67 -2.75
CA ASP A 1 -7.98 16.19 -3.16
C ASP A 1 -6.88 15.35 -2.50
N ILE A 2 -6.11 14.64 -3.33
CA ILE A 2 -5.08 13.69 -2.85
C ILE A 2 -3.98 14.40 -2.04
N ASN A 3 -3.57 15.61 -2.47
CA ASN A 3 -2.55 16.37 -1.76
C ASN A 3 -3.01 16.78 -0.36
N LEU A 4 -4.28 17.15 -0.22
CA LEU A 4 -4.85 17.53 1.10
C LEU A 4 -4.83 16.34 2.08
N VAL A 5 -5.14 15.14 1.59
CA VAL A 5 -5.08 13.92 2.41
C VAL A 5 -3.64 13.53 2.71
N TRP A 6 -2.75 13.62 1.71
CA TRP A 6 -1.32 13.36 1.89
C TRP A 6 -0.72 14.28 2.97
N ASP A 7 -0.91 15.58 2.86
CA ASP A 7 -0.40 16.56 3.81
C ASP A 7 -0.92 16.30 5.23
N PHE A 8 -2.22 15.95 5.34
CA PHE A 8 -2.81 15.57 6.63
C PHE A 8 -2.12 14.35 7.24
N PHE A 9 -1.90 13.29 6.45
CA PHE A 9 -1.28 12.06 6.94
C PHE A 9 0.19 12.28 7.33
N VAL A 10 0.92 13.07 6.54
CA VAL A 10 2.31 13.43 6.82
C VAL A 10 2.42 14.24 8.11
N ASP A 11 1.53 15.22 8.31
CA ASP A 11 1.53 16.12 9.45
C ASP A 11 1.22 15.41 10.80
N ILE A 12 0.38 14.37 10.76
CA ILE A 12 0.01 13.61 11.96
C ILE A 12 0.72 12.26 12.08
N TYR A 13 1.72 12.01 11.24
CA TYR A 13 2.45 10.76 11.27
C TYR A 13 3.21 10.57 12.59
N GLU A 14 3.00 9.44 13.22
CA GLU A 14 3.78 8.99 14.37
C GLU A 14 4.21 7.54 14.14
N ARG A 15 5.50 7.27 14.28
CA ARG A 15 6.05 5.94 14.04
C ARG A 15 5.47 4.92 14.99
N GLY A 16 4.89 3.85 14.43
CA GLY A 16 4.31 2.74 15.20
C GLY A 16 2.98 3.08 15.85
N ASN A 17 2.35 4.18 15.49
CA ASN A 17 1.10 4.62 16.07
C ASN A 17 0.16 5.26 15.03
N GLY A 18 -1.15 5.16 15.26
CA GLY A 18 -2.14 6.00 14.58
C GLY A 18 -2.55 5.58 13.17
N GLY A 19 -2.35 4.33 12.77
CA GLY A 19 -2.87 3.79 11.51
C GLY A 19 -1.94 3.96 10.30
N VAL A 20 -2.48 3.75 9.11
CA VAL A 20 -1.70 3.71 7.86
C VAL A 20 -1.02 5.03 7.53
N PRO A 21 0.17 5.01 6.92
CA PRO A 21 0.88 6.21 6.47
C PRO A 21 0.33 6.75 5.13
N ALA A 22 0.74 7.96 4.74
CA ALA A 22 0.33 8.60 3.50
C ALA A 22 0.58 7.74 2.24
N PRO A 23 1.72 7.06 2.09
CA PRO A 23 1.96 6.18 0.95
C PRO A 23 0.94 5.06 0.79
N PHE A 24 0.46 4.46 1.88
CA PHE A 24 -0.57 3.42 1.82
C PHE A 24 -1.83 3.92 1.09
N PHE A 25 -2.34 5.07 1.50
CA PHE A 25 -3.53 5.66 0.88
C PHE A 25 -3.31 5.98 -0.60
N GLU A 26 -2.20 6.65 -0.92
CA GLU A 26 -1.94 7.06 -2.31
C GLU A 26 -1.66 5.88 -3.23
N TYR A 27 -0.92 4.87 -2.75
CA TYR A 27 -0.71 3.62 -3.47
C TYR A 27 -2.03 2.92 -3.78
N ALA A 28 -2.91 2.80 -2.78
CA ALA A 28 -4.20 2.13 -2.94
C ALA A 28 -5.06 2.80 -4.02
N ILE A 29 -5.32 4.11 -3.92
CA ILE A 29 -6.22 4.82 -4.85
C ILE A 29 -5.69 4.90 -6.28
N GLN A 30 -4.40 4.70 -6.51
CA GLN A 30 -3.80 4.67 -7.84
C GLN A 30 -3.73 3.28 -8.44
N SER A 31 -3.88 2.26 -7.62
CA SER A 31 -3.84 0.88 -8.07
C SER A 31 -5.06 0.52 -8.89
N SER A 32 -4.86 -0.15 -10.01
CA SER A 32 -5.97 -0.58 -10.86
C SER A 32 -6.84 -1.68 -10.24
N TRP A 33 -6.38 -2.26 -9.14
CA TRP A 33 -7.12 -3.26 -8.37
C TRP A 33 -8.11 -2.65 -7.37
N MET A 34 -7.97 -1.37 -7.04
CA MET A 34 -8.89 -0.71 -6.13
C MET A 34 -10.25 -0.48 -6.80
N ASP A 35 -11.32 -0.88 -6.10
CA ASP A 35 -12.68 -0.52 -6.49
C ASP A 35 -12.99 0.92 -6.04
N THR A 36 -12.95 1.85 -6.98
CA THR A 36 -13.17 3.28 -6.72
C THR A 36 -14.64 3.68 -6.71
N THR A 37 -15.56 2.73 -6.90
CA THR A 37 -17.01 3.00 -6.99
C THR A 37 -17.55 3.75 -5.78
N TYR A 38 -16.99 3.50 -4.60
CA TYR A 38 -17.46 4.06 -3.34
C TYR A 38 -16.60 5.19 -2.76
N GLN A 39 -15.57 5.65 -3.49
CA GLN A 39 -14.68 6.73 -3.03
C GLN A 39 -15.42 8.04 -2.72
N TYR A 40 -16.60 8.28 -3.32
CA TYR A 40 -17.41 9.44 -3.01
C TYR A 40 -17.98 9.45 -1.58
N LEU A 41 -17.89 8.32 -0.87
CA LEU A 41 -18.26 8.18 0.53
C LEU A 41 -17.08 8.46 1.48
N ASP A 42 -15.86 8.56 0.95
CA ASP A 42 -14.73 8.99 1.75
C ASP A 42 -14.99 10.39 2.29
N ARG A 43 -14.79 10.59 3.60
CA ARG A 43 -15.18 11.83 4.26
C ARG A 43 -14.05 12.44 5.08
N LEU A 44 -13.83 13.73 4.83
CA LEU A 44 -12.96 14.57 5.64
C LEU A 44 -13.78 15.37 6.68
N TRP A 45 -13.20 15.53 7.86
CA TRP A 45 -13.63 16.50 8.87
C TRP A 45 -12.65 17.66 8.86
N LEU A 46 -13.19 18.87 8.88
CA LEU A 46 -12.41 20.11 8.80
C LEU A 46 -12.67 21.01 10.01
N ASP A 47 -11.60 21.65 10.50
CA ASP A 47 -11.66 22.80 11.42
C ASP A 47 -11.06 23.99 10.68
N GLY A 48 -11.91 24.87 10.17
CA GLY A 48 -11.52 25.83 9.14
C GLY A 48 -11.00 25.14 7.89
N ASP A 49 -9.79 25.44 7.49
CA ASP A 49 -9.10 24.81 6.34
C ASP A 49 -8.27 23.58 6.72
N LYS A 50 -8.25 23.25 8.01
CA LYS A 50 -7.42 22.17 8.54
C LYS A 50 -8.16 20.85 8.57
N VAL A 51 -7.58 19.81 7.96
CA VAL A 51 -8.10 18.44 8.07
C VAL A 51 -7.82 17.92 9.48
N VAL A 52 -8.87 17.44 10.15
CA VAL A 52 -8.82 16.92 11.51
C VAL A 52 -9.27 15.48 11.65
N GLY A 53 -9.97 14.94 10.63
CA GLY A 53 -10.38 13.56 10.58
C GLY A 53 -10.60 13.09 9.15
N PHE A 54 -10.45 11.80 8.92
CA PHE A 54 -10.72 11.16 7.62
C PHE A 54 -11.20 9.73 7.83
N VAL A 55 -12.28 9.37 7.14
CA VAL A 55 -12.80 8.02 7.01
C VAL A 55 -12.78 7.65 5.55
N PHE A 56 -12.19 6.53 5.22
CA PHE A 56 -12.05 6.06 3.84
C PHE A 56 -12.07 4.54 3.75
N ASN A 57 -12.29 4.02 2.57
CA ASN A 57 -12.23 2.60 2.31
C ASN A 57 -11.09 2.23 1.36
N GLU A 58 -10.75 0.95 1.37
CA GLU A 58 -9.83 0.33 0.43
C GLU A 58 -10.49 -0.91 -0.22
N SER A 59 -9.76 -1.79 -0.82
CA SER A 59 -10.27 -3.04 -1.38
C SER A 59 -9.96 -4.24 -0.47
N PRO A 60 -11.00 -4.96 -0.03
CA PRO A 60 -12.41 -4.79 -0.38
C PRO A 60 -13.03 -3.51 0.18
N VAL A 61 -13.99 -2.94 -0.54
CA VAL A 61 -14.63 -1.65 -0.18
C VAL A 61 -15.31 -1.64 1.19
N THR A 62 -15.49 -2.81 1.81
CA THR A 62 -16.01 -2.98 3.17
C THR A 62 -14.96 -2.77 4.26
N ASP A 63 -13.69 -2.63 3.90
CA ASP A 63 -12.60 -2.35 4.82
C ASP A 63 -12.45 -0.86 5.02
N VAL A 64 -12.83 -0.38 6.20
CA VAL A 64 -12.91 1.03 6.54
C VAL A 64 -11.77 1.44 7.46
N TYR A 65 -11.10 2.49 7.09
CA TYR A 65 -9.96 3.07 7.79
C TYR A 65 -10.31 4.41 8.42
N PHE A 66 -9.64 4.75 9.49
CA PHE A 66 -9.83 5.97 10.24
C PHE A 66 -8.51 6.70 10.45
N LYS A 67 -8.52 8.01 10.27
CA LYS A 67 -7.42 8.88 10.71
C LYS A 67 -8.01 10.05 11.46
N ILE A 68 -7.39 10.42 12.57
CA ILE A 68 -7.83 11.55 13.39
C ILE A 68 -6.60 12.32 13.89
N ARG A 69 -6.70 13.64 13.88
CA ARG A 69 -5.66 14.51 14.40
C ARG A 69 -5.66 14.48 15.92
N PRO A 70 -4.50 14.40 16.57
CA PRO A 70 -4.40 14.56 18.02
C PRO A 70 -5.10 15.82 18.52
N GLY A 71 -5.89 15.68 19.59
CA GLY A 71 -6.72 16.75 20.16
C GLY A 71 -8.15 16.83 19.61
N TYR A 72 -8.49 16.01 18.61
CA TYR A 72 -9.83 15.94 18.02
C TYR A 72 -10.54 14.60 18.30
N GLU A 73 -10.08 13.85 19.30
CA GLU A 73 -10.59 12.52 19.64
C GLU A 73 -12.09 12.51 19.94
N PHE A 74 -12.65 13.66 20.30
CA PHE A 74 -14.10 13.84 20.51
C PHE A 74 -14.94 13.58 19.26
N LEU A 75 -14.33 13.63 18.04
CA LEU A 75 -14.99 13.30 16.77
C LEU A 75 -15.10 11.79 16.55
N ALA A 76 -14.38 10.95 17.25
CA ALA A 76 -14.33 9.52 16.99
C ALA A 76 -15.72 8.87 16.98
N LYS A 77 -16.60 9.29 17.90
CA LYS A 77 -17.99 8.81 17.94
C LYS A 77 -18.71 9.11 16.62
N GLU A 78 -18.64 10.36 16.15
CA GLU A 78 -19.30 10.79 14.92
C GLU A 78 -18.71 10.07 13.69
N MET A 79 -17.39 9.90 13.64
CA MET A 79 -16.71 9.21 12.56
C MET A 79 -17.10 7.74 12.46
N VAL A 80 -17.23 7.05 13.61
CA VAL A 80 -17.70 5.66 13.67
C VAL A 80 -19.18 5.57 13.26
N ASP A 81 -20.03 6.48 13.75
CA ASP A 81 -21.44 6.54 13.35
C ASP A 81 -21.58 6.75 11.85
N TYR A 82 -20.79 7.66 11.27
CA TYR A 82 -20.73 7.90 9.84
C TYR A 82 -20.31 6.63 9.07
N ALA A 83 -19.27 5.96 9.52
CA ALA A 83 -18.80 4.75 8.86
C ALA A 83 -19.89 3.65 8.83
N ILE A 84 -20.60 3.46 9.92
CA ILE A 84 -21.69 2.47 10.00
C ILE A 84 -22.85 2.83 9.08
N GLU A 85 -23.20 4.11 9.02
CA GLU A 85 -24.38 4.58 8.29
C GLU A 85 -24.16 4.67 6.77
N TYR A 86 -22.97 5.11 6.34
CA TYR A 86 -22.72 5.48 4.97
C TYR A 86 -21.70 4.62 4.22
N MET A 87 -20.67 4.09 4.92
CA MET A 87 -19.65 3.30 4.24
C MET A 87 -20.20 1.92 3.83
N PRO A 88 -19.65 1.29 2.76
CA PRO A 88 -20.15 0.03 2.24
C PRO A 88 -20.25 -1.06 3.31
N ASN A 89 -21.40 -1.71 3.36
CA ASN A 89 -21.68 -2.82 4.28
C ASN A 89 -22.51 -3.88 3.56
N PHE A 90 -21.87 -4.75 2.80
CA PHE A 90 -22.53 -5.83 2.08
C PHE A 90 -22.54 -7.10 2.95
N ASP A 91 -23.71 -7.72 3.08
CA ASP A 91 -23.88 -8.96 3.87
C ASP A 91 -23.36 -8.87 5.32
N ASN A 92 -23.42 -7.70 5.93
CA ASN A 92 -22.85 -7.42 7.26
C ASN A 92 -21.34 -7.72 7.35
N LYS A 93 -20.59 -7.44 6.30
CA LYS A 93 -19.14 -7.67 6.22
C LYS A 93 -18.31 -6.40 6.38
N GLN A 94 -18.89 -5.29 6.83
CA GLN A 94 -18.11 -4.09 7.12
C GLN A 94 -17.06 -4.39 8.20
N GLN A 95 -15.82 -4.07 7.92
CA GLN A 95 -14.70 -4.26 8.82
C GLN A 95 -14.02 -2.92 9.11
N PHE A 96 -13.71 -2.67 10.35
CA PHE A 96 -12.90 -1.53 10.76
C PHE A 96 -11.46 -1.97 10.92
N MET A 97 -10.59 -1.39 10.10
CA MET A 97 -9.16 -1.63 10.12
C MET A 97 -8.52 -0.67 11.12
N LEU A 98 -8.36 -1.15 12.35
CA LEU A 98 -7.93 -0.34 13.50
C LEU A 98 -6.53 -0.75 13.95
N PHE A 99 -5.72 0.23 14.29
CA PHE A 99 -4.31 0.08 14.63
C PHE A 99 -4.04 0.47 16.09
N ASN A 100 -2.89 0.06 16.61
CA ASN A 100 -2.40 0.56 17.88
C ASN A 100 -2.36 2.08 17.86
N GLY A 101 -2.76 2.71 18.97
CA GLY A 101 -2.93 4.16 19.07
C GLY A 101 -4.29 4.67 18.58
N GLN A 102 -5.17 3.78 18.17
CA GLN A 102 -6.56 4.10 17.78
C GLN A 102 -7.58 3.54 18.77
N GLU A 103 -7.23 3.47 20.08
CA GLU A 103 -8.05 2.89 21.13
C GLU A 103 -9.44 3.52 21.21
N ILE A 104 -9.54 4.83 20.92
CA ILE A 104 -10.83 5.54 20.93
C ILE A 104 -11.79 4.96 19.88
N PHE A 105 -11.30 4.63 18.68
CA PHE A 105 -12.12 3.98 17.66
C PHE A 105 -12.46 2.53 18.02
N MET A 106 -11.52 1.80 18.65
CA MET A 106 -11.78 0.44 19.14
C MET A 106 -12.88 0.42 20.19
N GLU A 107 -12.87 1.40 21.11
CA GLU A 107 -13.92 1.53 22.12
C GLU A 107 -15.27 1.88 21.49
N GLU A 108 -15.32 2.84 20.58
CA GLU A 108 -16.55 3.22 19.90
C GLU A 108 -17.12 2.09 19.02
N ALA A 109 -16.27 1.31 18.35
CA ALA A 109 -16.66 0.12 17.60
C ALA A 109 -17.25 -0.96 18.53
N LYS A 110 -16.60 -1.25 19.67
CA LYS A 110 -17.09 -2.21 20.67
C LYS A 110 -18.46 -1.82 21.22
N LYS A 111 -18.69 -0.53 21.52
CA LYS A 111 -20.01 -0.02 21.98
C LYS A 111 -21.13 -0.29 20.98
N ARG A 112 -20.81 -0.46 19.69
CA ARG A 112 -21.75 -0.73 18.58
C ARG A 112 -21.79 -2.20 18.16
N GLY A 113 -21.20 -3.09 18.97
CA GLY A 113 -21.26 -4.53 18.77
C GLY A 113 -20.19 -5.10 17.83
N PHE A 114 -19.23 -4.31 17.36
CA PHE A 114 -18.08 -4.85 16.66
C PHE A 114 -17.22 -5.71 17.57
N ARG A 115 -16.65 -6.75 16.98
CA ARG A 115 -15.71 -7.65 17.68
C ARG A 115 -14.48 -7.85 16.82
N GLN A 116 -13.32 -7.98 17.44
CA GLN A 116 -12.10 -8.36 16.76
C GLN A 116 -12.25 -9.77 16.15
N ILE A 117 -11.88 -9.89 14.89
CA ILE A 117 -11.96 -11.16 14.14
C ILE A 117 -10.59 -11.71 13.77
N TYR A 118 -9.59 -10.85 13.63
CA TYR A 118 -8.19 -11.19 13.41
C TYR A 118 -7.29 -10.03 13.85
N ASP A 119 -6.01 -10.27 13.88
CA ASP A 119 -4.94 -9.28 14.04
C ASP A 119 -3.80 -9.60 13.09
N TYR A 120 -3.07 -8.58 12.70
CA TYR A 120 -1.86 -8.69 11.91
C TYR A 120 -0.82 -7.68 12.40
N GLU A 121 0.44 -7.90 12.05
CA GLU A 121 1.55 -7.07 12.46
C GLU A 121 2.14 -6.32 11.29
N ASP A 122 2.16 -5.00 11.33
CA ASP A 122 3.05 -4.20 10.50
C ASP A 122 4.47 -4.34 11.01
N ARG A 123 5.39 -4.61 10.09
CA ARG A 123 6.79 -4.78 10.46
C ARG A 123 7.57 -3.51 10.18
N GLN A 124 8.34 -3.10 11.18
CA GLN A 124 9.23 -1.96 11.08
C GLN A 124 10.68 -2.43 11.14
N PHE A 125 11.51 -1.85 10.27
CA PHE A 125 12.94 -2.06 10.28
C PHE A 125 13.64 -0.80 10.77
N ASP A 126 14.42 -0.92 11.88
CA ASP A 126 15.23 0.18 12.39
C ASP A 126 16.56 0.23 11.61
N PHE A 127 16.82 1.35 10.93
CA PHE A 127 18.02 1.59 10.14
C PHE A 127 19.33 1.66 10.97
N LYS A 128 19.26 1.59 12.30
CA LYS A 128 20.45 1.31 13.15
C LYS A 128 20.95 -0.11 12.93
N ASN A 129 20.07 -1.04 12.63
CA ASN A 129 20.44 -2.40 12.25
C ASN A 129 21.07 -2.42 10.86
N LYS A 130 21.87 -3.44 10.58
CA LYS A 130 22.47 -3.65 9.26
C LYS A 130 21.63 -4.65 8.47
N LEU A 131 21.38 -4.32 7.21
CA LEU A 131 20.80 -5.22 6.24
C LEU A 131 21.76 -5.32 5.05
N ASP A 132 22.35 -6.49 4.83
CA ASP A 132 23.45 -6.65 3.86
C ASP A 132 23.41 -8.04 3.20
N PHE A 133 22.28 -8.35 2.57
CA PHE A 133 22.17 -9.54 1.74
C PHE A 133 22.69 -9.22 0.33
N VAL A 134 23.47 -10.14 -0.20
CA VAL A 134 24.07 -10.04 -1.53
C VAL A 134 23.06 -10.55 -2.57
N LEU A 135 23.03 -9.91 -3.72
CA LEU A 135 22.25 -10.41 -4.86
C LEU A 135 22.85 -11.74 -5.32
N PRO A 136 22.04 -12.81 -5.46
CA PRO A 136 22.50 -14.10 -5.95
C PRO A 136 23.10 -14.02 -7.36
N GLU A 137 24.04 -14.93 -7.66
CA GLU A 137 24.60 -15.09 -9.00
C GLU A 137 23.48 -15.44 -10.02
N GLY A 138 23.62 -14.99 -11.25
CA GLY A 138 22.59 -15.15 -12.30
C GLY A 138 21.49 -14.11 -12.25
N PHE A 139 21.58 -13.11 -11.38
CA PHE A 139 20.59 -12.01 -11.29
C PHE A 139 21.26 -10.64 -11.31
N HIS A 140 20.51 -9.67 -11.80
CA HIS A 140 20.97 -8.28 -11.79
C HIS A 140 19.82 -7.30 -11.43
N PHE A 141 20.18 -6.12 -10.91
CA PHE A 141 19.23 -5.05 -10.69
C PHE A 141 18.93 -4.34 -12.01
N VAL A 142 17.66 -4.15 -12.30
CA VAL A 142 17.19 -3.34 -13.44
C VAL A 142 17.35 -1.86 -13.07
N ASN A 143 17.81 -1.06 -14.03
CA ASN A 143 17.83 0.39 -13.84
C ASN A 143 16.38 0.93 -13.86
N PRO A 144 15.95 1.76 -12.91
CA PRO A 144 14.60 2.34 -12.92
C PRO A 144 14.21 3.06 -14.23
N SER A 145 15.19 3.64 -14.96
CA SER A 145 14.92 4.26 -16.27
C SER A 145 14.61 3.26 -17.39
N ASP A 146 14.93 1.98 -17.21
CA ASP A 146 14.87 0.95 -18.24
C ASP A 146 13.75 -0.07 -17.97
N VAL A 147 12.82 0.29 -17.09
CA VAL A 147 11.72 -0.60 -16.67
C VAL A 147 10.76 -0.83 -17.84
N GLU A 148 10.53 -2.10 -18.15
CA GLU A 148 9.54 -2.54 -19.13
C GLU A 148 8.21 -2.86 -18.41
N PRO A 149 7.14 -2.04 -18.60
CA PRO A 149 5.89 -2.21 -17.85
C PRO A 149 5.25 -3.60 -18.00
N VAL A 150 5.35 -4.22 -19.18
CA VAL A 150 4.80 -5.56 -19.42
C VAL A 150 5.51 -6.62 -18.58
N LYS A 151 6.86 -6.57 -18.53
CA LYS A 151 7.65 -7.49 -17.70
C LYS A 151 7.37 -7.29 -16.20
N LEU A 152 7.22 -6.02 -15.78
CA LEU A 152 6.88 -5.71 -14.39
C LEU A 152 5.49 -6.22 -14.02
N ALA A 153 4.49 -5.99 -14.89
CA ALA A 153 3.14 -6.50 -14.69
C ALA A 153 3.09 -8.03 -14.62
N ARG A 154 3.86 -8.72 -15.49
CA ARG A 154 4.02 -10.18 -15.42
C ARG A 154 4.66 -10.62 -14.12
N CYS A 155 5.70 -9.93 -13.66
CA CYS A 155 6.35 -10.22 -12.39
C CYS A 155 5.37 -10.08 -11.22
N CYS A 156 4.56 -9.02 -11.17
CA CYS A 156 3.53 -8.84 -10.17
C CYS A 156 2.45 -9.92 -10.26
N TRP A 157 1.97 -10.25 -11.47
CA TRP A 157 0.95 -11.27 -11.68
C TRP A 157 1.34 -12.62 -11.06
N TYR A 158 2.52 -13.11 -11.39
CA TYR A 158 3.00 -14.38 -10.85
C TYR A 158 3.52 -14.23 -9.42
N GLY A 159 4.11 -13.11 -9.08
CA GLY A 159 4.70 -12.85 -7.77
C GLY A 159 3.66 -12.78 -6.65
N PHE A 160 2.43 -12.35 -6.97
CA PHE A 160 1.28 -12.35 -6.08
C PHE A 160 0.35 -13.55 -6.25
N ASP A 161 0.85 -14.64 -6.85
CA ASP A 161 0.14 -15.91 -7.01
C ASP A 161 -1.14 -15.85 -7.87
N HIS A 162 -1.31 -14.81 -8.69
CA HIS A 162 -2.45 -14.72 -9.60
C HIS A 162 -2.37 -15.71 -10.77
N GLY A 163 -1.26 -16.42 -10.96
CA GLY A 163 -1.11 -17.49 -11.94
C GLY A 163 -2.16 -18.59 -11.82
N ASP A 164 -2.74 -18.79 -10.63
CA ASP A 164 -3.84 -19.72 -10.40
C ASP A 164 -5.13 -19.33 -11.16
N LYS A 165 -5.27 -18.04 -11.52
CA LYS A 165 -6.37 -17.52 -12.34
C LYS A 165 -6.13 -17.69 -13.85
N GLY A 166 -4.93 -18.14 -14.23
CA GLY A 166 -4.51 -18.37 -15.61
C GLY A 166 -3.19 -17.66 -15.97
N PRO A 167 -2.66 -17.90 -17.16
CA PRO A 167 -1.42 -17.29 -17.61
C PRO A 167 -1.60 -15.77 -17.83
N PHE A 168 -0.55 -15.00 -17.54
CA PHE A 168 -0.53 -13.54 -17.76
C PHE A 168 -0.84 -13.15 -19.21
N GLU A 169 -0.47 -14.00 -20.17
CA GLU A 169 -0.66 -13.81 -21.60
C GLU A 169 -2.13 -13.93 -22.04
N ASN A 170 -3.00 -14.41 -21.18
CA ASN A 170 -4.44 -14.55 -21.47
C ASN A 170 -5.17 -13.21 -21.27
N TRP A 171 -5.07 -12.34 -22.26
CA TRP A 171 -5.70 -11.01 -22.27
C TRP A 171 -7.20 -11.02 -22.57
N GLU A 172 -7.78 -12.14 -22.95
CA GLU A 172 -9.21 -12.29 -23.21
C GLU A 172 -10.02 -12.57 -21.93
N ALA A 173 -9.34 -12.72 -20.80
CA ALA A 173 -10.01 -12.90 -19.53
C ALA A 173 -10.92 -11.69 -19.23
N ARG A 174 -12.17 -11.99 -18.90
CA ARG A 174 -13.29 -11.04 -18.77
C ARG A 174 -12.93 -9.82 -17.92
N ASP A 175 -13.38 -8.64 -18.35
CA ASP A 175 -13.47 -7.41 -17.55
C ASP A 175 -14.56 -7.58 -16.45
N ASP A 176 -14.34 -8.52 -15.54
CA ASP A 176 -15.13 -8.59 -14.32
C ASP A 176 -14.48 -7.65 -13.31
N TYR A 177 -15.20 -6.62 -12.93
CA TYR A 177 -14.72 -5.61 -11.98
C TYR A 177 -14.35 -6.22 -10.60
N SER A 178 -14.87 -7.38 -10.29
CA SER A 178 -14.62 -8.09 -9.02
C SER A 178 -13.32 -8.89 -9.00
N ASP A 179 -12.73 -9.19 -10.17
CA ASP A 179 -11.59 -10.10 -10.26
C ASP A 179 -10.31 -9.40 -10.77
N TRP A 180 -9.17 -9.86 -10.26
CA TRP A 180 -7.86 -9.44 -10.75
C TRP A 180 -7.56 -10.14 -12.07
N THR A 181 -7.23 -9.36 -13.10
CA THR A 181 -6.95 -9.87 -14.45
C THR A 181 -5.57 -9.43 -14.94
N PRO A 182 -4.95 -10.11 -15.94
CA PRO A 182 -3.72 -9.65 -16.56
C PRO A 182 -3.80 -8.21 -17.06
N GLN A 183 -4.95 -7.79 -17.63
CA GLN A 183 -5.16 -6.42 -18.08
C GLN A 183 -5.16 -5.42 -16.93
N LYS A 184 -5.83 -5.73 -15.81
CA LYS A 184 -5.82 -4.87 -14.61
C LYS A 184 -4.40 -4.72 -14.07
N SER A 185 -3.66 -5.83 -13.97
CA SER A 185 -2.25 -5.82 -13.57
C SER A 185 -1.41 -4.92 -14.49
N TYR A 186 -1.54 -5.09 -15.80
CA TYR A 186 -0.80 -4.27 -16.76
C TYR A 186 -1.19 -2.79 -16.71
N LYS A 187 -2.48 -2.48 -16.68
CA LYS A 187 -2.98 -1.08 -16.60
C LYS A 187 -2.46 -0.39 -15.33
N GLY A 188 -2.48 -1.08 -14.18
CA GLY A 188 -1.96 -0.52 -12.93
C GLY A 188 -0.46 -0.22 -13.00
N ILE A 189 0.32 -1.17 -13.48
CA ILE A 189 1.77 -0.97 -13.63
C ILE A 189 2.09 0.11 -14.70
N LEU A 190 1.37 0.10 -15.82
CA LEU A 190 1.55 1.13 -16.84
C LEU A 190 1.24 2.53 -16.28
N GLY A 191 0.16 2.66 -15.53
CA GLY A 191 -0.18 3.90 -14.82
C GLY A 191 0.92 4.33 -13.85
N ALA A 192 1.38 3.43 -13.00
CA ALA A 192 2.42 3.72 -12.00
C ALA A 192 3.77 4.13 -12.64
N VAL A 193 4.12 3.58 -13.80
CA VAL A 193 5.37 3.89 -14.50
C VAL A 193 5.25 5.12 -15.40
N MET A 194 4.15 5.26 -16.14
CA MET A 194 3.97 6.31 -17.15
C MET A 194 3.34 7.58 -16.60
N SER A 195 2.56 7.48 -15.55
CA SER A 195 1.88 8.60 -14.91
C SER A 195 1.81 8.35 -13.40
N PRO A 196 2.97 8.39 -12.73
CA PRO A 196 3.03 8.12 -11.30
C PRO A 196 2.23 9.15 -10.51
N SER A 197 1.80 8.77 -9.32
CA SER A 197 1.10 9.66 -8.41
C SER A 197 1.95 10.84 -7.97
N PRO A 198 1.31 11.92 -7.50
CA PRO A 198 2.03 13.16 -7.15
C PRO A 198 3.21 12.96 -6.20
N HIS A 199 3.11 12.01 -5.27
CA HIS A 199 4.14 11.76 -4.26
C HIS A 199 4.87 10.42 -4.47
N SER A 200 4.63 9.75 -5.60
CA SER A 200 5.31 8.50 -5.93
C SER A 200 6.82 8.71 -6.04
N THR A 201 7.58 7.78 -5.49
CA THR A 201 9.05 7.78 -5.53
C THR A 201 9.58 6.52 -6.22
N CYS A 202 8.96 6.14 -7.35
CA CYS A 202 9.29 4.94 -8.12
C CYS A 202 10.75 4.86 -8.59
N GLN A 203 11.49 5.98 -8.59
CA GLN A 203 12.94 5.98 -8.82
C GLN A 203 13.73 5.19 -7.77
N TYR A 204 13.11 4.88 -6.65
CA TYR A 204 13.70 4.05 -5.58
C TYR A 204 13.24 2.61 -5.63
N ASP A 205 12.35 2.25 -6.55
CA ASP A 205 11.91 0.87 -6.72
C ASP A 205 13.08 -0.05 -7.06
N VAL A 206 12.97 -1.29 -6.63
CA VAL A 206 13.96 -2.32 -6.92
C VAL A 206 13.32 -3.43 -7.73
N ILE A 207 13.85 -3.63 -8.92
CA ILE A 207 13.49 -4.74 -9.79
C ILE A 207 14.73 -5.59 -10.00
N ILE A 208 14.57 -6.89 -9.89
CA ILE A 208 15.63 -7.88 -10.10
C ILE A 208 15.21 -8.75 -11.29
N ALA A 209 16.11 -8.85 -12.26
CA ALA A 209 15.95 -9.71 -13.42
C ALA A 209 16.98 -10.84 -13.43
N ASP A 210 16.64 -11.95 -14.12
CA ASP A 210 17.55 -13.05 -14.41
C ASP A 210 18.47 -12.74 -15.61
N GLU A 211 19.31 -13.69 -16.02
CA GLU A 211 20.25 -13.55 -17.14
C GLU A 211 19.54 -13.35 -18.47
N GLU A 212 18.33 -13.86 -18.65
CA GLU A 212 17.50 -13.68 -19.84
C GLU A 212 16.76 -12.33 -19.85
N GLY A 213 16.84 -11.56 -18.76
CA GLY A 213 16.19 -10.27 -18.60
C GLY A 213 14.71 -10.36 -18.21
N GLU A 214 14.25 -11.53 -17.71
CA GLU A 214 12.92 -11.69 -17.15
C GLU A 214 12.91 -11.19 -15.69
N TYR A 215 11.88 -10.42 -15.33
CA TYR A 215 11.78 -9.86 -13.98
C TYR A 215 11.36 -10.95 -12.98
N ALA A 216 12.19 -11.15 -11.98
CA ALA A 216 12.08 -12.21 -10.99
C ALA A 216 11.53 -11.73 -9.65
N CYS A 217 11.84 -10.49 -9.26
CA CYS A 217 11.42 -9.88 -8.01
C CYS A 217 11.20 -8.37 -8.20
N TYR A 218 10.17 -7.85 -7.56
CA TYR A 218 9.85 -6.43 -7.52
C TYR A 218 9.61 -5.99 -6.08
N SER A 219 10.13 -4.84 -5.73
CA SER A 219 9.89 -4.17 -4.46
C SER A 219 9.73 -2.66 -4.70
N GLY A 220 8.54 -2.15 -4.44
CA GLY A 220 8.24 -0.71 -4.47
C GLY A 220 8.75 -0.01 -3.23
N MET A 221 9.10 1.29 -3.37
CA MET A 221 9.59 2.09 -2.26
C MET A 221 9.06 3.51 -2.32
N TRP A 222 8.40 3.91 -1.25
CA TRP A 222 7.97 5.28 -1.01
C TRP A 222 8.89 5.96 -0.03
N TRP A 223 9.33 7.16 -0.33
CA TRP A 223 10.14 7.97 0.55
C TRP A 223 9.40 9.24 0.96
N VAL A 224 9.14 9.38 2.25
CA VAL A 224 8.50 10.56 2.87
C VAL A 224 9.56 11.26 3.74
N PRO A 225 10.27 12.27 3.19
CA PRO A 225 11.39 12.90 3.88
C PRO A 225 11.00 13.59 5.18
N GLU A 226 9.81 14.19 5.25
CA GLU A 226 9.28 14.88 6.43
C GLU A 226 9.18 13.93 7.63
N ASN A 227 8.78 12.71 7.38
CA ASN A 227 8.62 11.66 8.39
C ASN A 227 9.86 10.76 8.52
N LYS A 228 10.89 10.95 7.69
CA LYS A 228 12.03 10.03 7.53
C LYS A 228 11.58 8.58 7.32
N LEU A 229 10.45 8.41 6.66
CA LEU A 229 9.79 7.14 6.44
C LEU A 229 10.16 6.59 5.08
N ALA A 230 10.79 5.42 5.06
CA ALA A 230 10.88 4.57 3.88
C ALA A 230 9.79 3.49 3.99
N TYR A 231 8.73 3.62 3.19
CA TYR A 231 7.60 2.71 3.20
C TYR A 231 7.70 1.76 2.01
N MET A 232 7.83 0.46 2.30
CA MET A 232 8.03 -0.57 1.27
C MET A 232 6.70 -1.24 0.96
N GLU A 233 6.20 -0.97 -0.23
CA GLU A 233 5.03 -1.62 -0.81
C GLU A 233 5.05 -1.44 -2.34
N PRO A 234 4.78 -2.50 -3.10
CA PRO A 234 4.64 -3.90 -2.70
C PRO A 234 5.97 -4.65 -2.67
N LEU A 235 5.95 -5.94 -2.29
CA LEU A 235 7.09 -6.85 -2.44
C LEU A 235 6.62 -8.20 -2.97
N CYS A 236 7.11 -8.59 -4.12
CA CYS A 236 6.80 -9.91 -4.67
C CYS A 236 8.03 -10.59 -5.29
N THR A 237 7.96 -11.92 -5.35
CA THR A 237 8.94 -12.76 -6.07
C THR A 237 8.18 -13.86 -6.78
N ILE A 238 8.42 -14.04 -8.08
CA ILE A 238 7.74 -15.09 -8.84
C ILE A 238 8.09 -16.48 -8.30
N PRO A 239 7.15 -17.44 -8.30
CA PRO A 239 7.30 -18.73 -7.60
C PRO A 239 8.61 -19.48 -7.89
N LYS A 240 9.03 -19.53 -9.16
CA LYS A 240 10.25 -20.26 -9.56
C LYS A 240 11.55 -19.74 -8.93
N TYR A 241 11.57 -18.47 -8.43
CA TYR A 241 12.76 -17.84 -7.82
C TYR A 241 12.61 -17.59 -6.33
N ARG A 242 11.53 -18.08 -5.72
CA ARG A 242 11.32 -17.97 -4.26
C ARG A 242 12.38 -18.75 -3.51
N LYS A 243 12.70 -18.28 -2.30
CA LYS A 243 13.73 -18.86 -1.40
C LYS A 243 15.17 -18.79 -1.93
N MET A 244 15.43 -18.08 -3.02
CA MET A 244 16.76 -17.81 -3.55
C MET A 244 17.42 -16.55 -2.96
N GLY A 245 16.72 -15.80 -2.09
CA GLY A 245 17.25 -14.60 -1.43
C GLY A 245 16.97 -13.28 -2.16
N LEU A 246 16.18 -13.26 -3.26
CA LEU A 246 15.94 -12.05 -4.06
C LEU A 246 15.24 -10.96 -3.26
N ALA A 247 14.18 -11.30 -2.53
CA ALA A 247 13.48 -10.34 -1.66
C ALA A 247 14.43 -9.71 -0.62
N SER A 248 15.30 -10.52 0.01
CA SER A 248 16.30 -10.03 0.96
C SER A 248 17.33 -9.11 0.30
N ALA A 249 17.74 -9.42 -0.93
CA ALA A 249 18.65 -8.56 -1.71
C ALA A 249 17.97 -7.24 -2.09
N ALA A 250 16.68 -7.27 -2.49
CA ALA A 250 15.90 -6.07 -2.77
C ALA A 250 15.79 -5.16 -1.54
N LEU A 251 15.43 -5.72 -0.38
CA LEU A 251 15.37 -4.98 0.89
C LEU A 251 16.75 -4.41 1.29
N SER A 252 17.83 -5.16 1.04
CA SER A 252 19.20 -4.66 1.28
C SER A 252 19.57 -3.51 0.34
N ARG A 253 19.08 -3.53 -0.90
CA ARG A 253 19.24 -2.42 -1.84
C ARG A 253 18.49 -1.19 -1.33
N HIS A 254 17.24 -1.32 -0.89
CA HIS A 254 16.47 -0.23 -0.28
C HIS A 254 17.19 0.33 0.95
N TYR A 255 17.66 -0.52 1.85
CA TYR A 255 18.43 -0.07 3.01
C TYR A 255 19.62 0.80 2.62
N LYS A 256 20.42 0.34 1.64
CA LYS A 256 21.61 1.07 1.15
C LYS A 256 21.25 2.40 0.49
N THR A 257 20.08 2.50 -0.12
CA THR A 257 19.57 3.71 -0.79
C THR A 257 18.94 4.68 0.21
N MET A 258 18.09 4.20 1.12
CA MET A 258 17.29 5.03 2.02
C MET A 258 18.08 5.55 3.22
N LYS A 259 19.03 4.77 3.73
CA LYS A 259 19.84 5.18 4.90
C LYS A 259 20.60 6.50 4.70
N PRO A 260 21.31 6.74 3.57
CA PRO A 260 21.96 8.03 3.30
C PRO A 260 20.97 9.19 3.16
N LEU A 261 19.72 8.93 2.79
CA LEU A 261 18.65 9.94 2.73
C LEU A 261 18.10 10.32 4.10
N GLY A 262 18.50 9.58 5.14
CA GLY A 262 18.10 9.85 6.52
C GLY A 262 16.90 9.03 6.99
N ALA A 263 16.54 7.94 6.32
CA ALA A 263 15.52 7.01 6.81
C ALA A 263 15.92 6.42 8.17
N THR A 264 14.94 6.29 9.08
CA THR A 264 15.17 5.86 10.46
C THR A 264 14.33 4.64 10.84
#